data_74cc3cd39e45f82f3a88466ff81d158b
#
_entry.id   74cc3cd39e45f82f3a88466ff81d158b
#
_cell.length_a   1.000
_cell.length_b   1.000
_cell.length_c   1.000
_cell.angle_alpha   90.00
_cell.angle_beta   90.00
_cell.angle_gamma   90.00
#
_symmetry.space_group_name_H-M   'P 1'
#
loop_
_entity.id
_entity.type
_entity.pdbx_description
1 polymer ?
#
loop_
_entity_poly.entity_id
_entity_poly.type
_entity_poly.pdbx_seq_one_letter_code
_entity_poly.pdbx_strand_id
1 'polypeptide(L)'
;MGSICRRIFRFKYLDMNNMNGLINSTLNSNKLFSKMANNDQEPAPVFVKKDEVHAFVVRCMVAVGAKKEHAVSLSDLLVSADYRGHFSHGLNRLAMYINDIKGGTTVGNKEPTIEKETVATAFVNGNNILGPVVGKFCIELAIKKAKDVGIGWVCAKGSNHFGIAGWYSIRAVEEGMVGMAYTNTSPNVVPTRALVPALGTNPISVAAPANNDDSFVLDMATSTVALGKIELAKRKETSMPNGWGVDKEGQESNDPGAVLDGGGQMPLGGSEICGGYKGYGLAMMVELFCGILSGSSFGPNIRKWNTVHQTEEANLGQCFVAINPAMFADGFTDRMSTLNDQMRDLQPIEGETEVLVPGDPERKHMQLCDSEGGIPYHPNQIKYATELAQSLSVEDLKTN
;
A
#
# COMPACT_ATOMS: atom_id res chain seq x y z
N MET A 1 14.47 29.92 -53.07
CA MET A 1 15.84 29.44 -52.82
C MET A 1 15.84 28.83 -51.42
N GLY A 2 15.99 27.60 -51.08
CA GLY A 2 16.25 26.39 -51.72
C GLY A 2 15.86 25.27 -50.76
N SER A 3 15.31 24.27 -51.32
CA SER A 3 15.41 22.84 -51.12
C SER A 3 15.68 22.28 -49.75
N ILE A 4 14.67 21.64 -49.16
CA ILE A 4 14.76 20.73 -48.01
C ILE A 4 14.51 19.28 -48.48
N CYS A 5 15.51 18.48 -48.30
CA CYS A 5 15.57 17.08 -48.66
C CYS A 5 14.65 16.22 -47.78
N ARG A 6 13.66 15.55 -48.36
CA ARG A 6 12.87 14.49 -47.75
C ARG A 6 13.63 13.16 -47.81
N ARG A 7 13.95 12.53 -46.70
CA ARG A 7 14.33 11.12 -46.64
C ARG A 7 13.16 10.29 -46.16
N ILE A 8 12.62 9.52 -47.08
CA ILE A 8 11.58 8.50 -46.86
C ILE A 8 12.32 7.18 -46.52
N PHE A 9 12.02 6.62 -45.34
CA PHE A 9 12.40 5.23 -45.04
C PHE A 9 11.28 4.31 -45.48
N ARG A 10 11.60 3.44 -46.46
CA ARG A 10 10.78 2.30 -46.89
C ARG A 10 10.96 1.16 -45.90
N PHE A 11 9.87 0.70 -45.29
CA PHE A 11 9.79 -0.62 -44.67
C PHE A 11 9.47 -1.67 -45.76
N LYS A 12 10.30 -2.69 -45.85
CA LYS A 12 10.06 -3.89 -46.64
C LYS A 12 9.10 -4.80 -45.90
N TYR A 13 8.00 -5.14 -46.56
CA TYR A 13 7.17 -6.31 -46.22
C TYR A 13 7.96 -7.58 -46.45
N LEU A 14 7.97 -8.48 -45.48
CA LEU A 14 8.35 -9.88 -45.66
C LEU A 14 7.15 -10.76 -45.37
N ASP A 15 7.00 -11.70 -46.31
CA ASP A 15 5.90 -12.56 -46.65
C ASP A 15 5.44 -13.50 -45.54
N MET A 16 4.12 -13.66 -45.43
CA MET A 16 3.45 -14.72 -44.66
C MET A 16 3.47 -16.01 -45.51
N ASN A 17 4.08 -17.07 -44.92
CA ASN A 17 3.63 -18.47 -45.11
C ASN A 17 4.53 -19.41 -44.30
N ASN A 18 4.03 -19.84 -43.12
CA ASN A 18 4.12 -21.25 -42.73
C ASN A 18 3.25 -21.49 -41.48
N MET A 19 2.04 -21.98 -41.73
CA MET A 19 1.21 -22.65 -40.72
C MET A 19 1.76 -24.08 -40.55
N ASN A 20 2.04 -24.47 -39.30
CA ASN A 20 1.64 -25.76 -38.72
C ASN A 20 2.30 -25.95 -37.33
N GLY A 21 1.48 -26.11 -36.33
CA GLY A 21 1.92 -26.45 -34.96
C GLY A 21 0.86 -26.18 -33.89
N LEU A 22 -0.34 -26.75 -34.08
CA LEU A 22 -1.32 -26.91 -32.99
C LEU A 22 -0.77 -27.86 -31.92
N ILE A 23 -1.26 -27.60 -30.66
CA ILE A 23 -1.27 -28.46 -29.47
C ILE A 23 -0.09 -28.19 -28.52
N ASN A 24 -0.36 -27.32 -27.51
CA ASN A 24 -0.21 -27.64 -26.07
C ASN A 24 -0.52 -26.40 -25.22
N SER A 25 -1.80 -26.17 -24.97
CA SER A 25 -2.32 -25.19 -24.05
C SER A 25 -2.69 -25.87 -22.73
N THR A 26 -1.70 -26.28 -21.94
CA THR A 26 -1.90 -26.67 -20.54
C THR A 26 -0.52 -26.86 -19.95
N LEU A 27 0.11 -25.78 -19.48
CA LEU A 27 1.26 -25.78 -18.57
C LEU A 27 1.93 -24.39 -18.59
N ASN A 28 1.33 -23.37 -17.98
CA ASN A 28 2.05 -22.11 -17.79
C ASN A 28 1.72 -21.36 -16.48
N SER A 29 1.10 -22.02 -15.50
CA SER A 29 1.05 -21.51 -14.11
C SER A 29 2.42 -21.57 -13.40
N ASN A 30 3.37 -22.34 -13.93
CA ASN A 30 4.69 -22.52 -13.31
C ASN A 30 5.76 -21.49 -13.73
N LYS A 31 5.48 -20.59 -14.67
CA LYS A 31 6.50 -19.63 -15.15
C LYS A 31 6.60 -18.33 -14.33
N LEU A 32 5.59 -17.98 -13.53
CA LEU A 32 5.71 -16.85 -12.60
C LEU A 32 6.72 -17.17 -11.47
N PHE A 33 6.82 -18.45 -11.08
CA PHE A 33 7.82 -18.91 -10.10
C PHE A 33 9.20 -19.17 -10.73
N SER A 34 9.32 -19.40 -12.04
CA SER A 34 10.60 -19.77 -12.68
C SER A 34 11.55 -18.59 -12.95
N LYS A 35 11.09 -17.35 -12.92
CA LYS A 35 11.99 -16.16 -13.01
C LYS A 35 12.68 -15.81 -11.70
N MET A 36 12.35 -16.49 -10.59
CA MET A 36 13.01 -16.35 -9.28
C MET A 36 14.00 -17.48 -8.94
N ALA A 37 14.17 -18.45 -9.83
CA ALA A 37 15.06 -19.57 -9.60
C ALA A 37 16.49 -19.26 -10.06
N ASN A 38 17.21 -18.48 -9.24
CA ASN A 38 18.66 -18.62 -9.11
C ASN A 38 18.95 -19.18 -7.72
N ASN A 39 19.21 -20.48 -7.66
CA ASN A 39 19.96 -21.26 -6.69
C ASN A 39 20.00 -20.80 -5.22
N ASP A 40 18.81 -20.74 -4.56
CA ASP A 40 18.62 -21.17 -3.17
C ASP A 40 17.15 -21.55 -3.10
N GLN A 41 16.84 -22.81 -2.76
CA GLN A 41 15.46 -23.27 -2.69
C GLN A 41 14.75 -22.47 -1.58
N GLU A 42 14.02 -21.43 -1.94
CA GLU A 42 13.11 -20.77 -0.99
C GLU A 42 12.17 -21.87 -0.46
N PRO A 43 12.01 -22.00 0.86
CA PRO A 43 11.17 -23.02 1.43
C PRO A 43 9.72 -22.84 0.94
N ALA A 44 9.02 -23.95 0.73
CA ALA A 44 7.63 -23.92 0.32
C ALA A 44 6.80 -23.08 1.31
N PRO A 45 5.87 -22.23 0.81
CA PRO A 45 5.01 -21.42 1.67
C PRO A 45 4.07 -22.31 2.50
N VAL A 46 3.72 -21.82 3.68
CA VAL A 46 2.70 -22.39 4.55
C VAL A 46 1.41 -21.61 4.33
N PHE A 47 0.35 -22.31 3.89
CA PHE A 47 -0.95 -21.66 3.68
C PHE A 47 -1.74 -21.62 4.98
N VAL A 48 -2.31 -20.45 5.30
CA VAL A 48 -3.12 -20.22 6.49
C VAL A 48 -4.46 -19.62 6.09
N LYS A 49 -5.56 -20.16 6.59
CA LYS A 49 -6.90 -19.64 6.34
C LYS A 49 -7.04 -18.19 6.79
N LYS A 50 -7.70 -17.37 5.99
CA LYS A 50 -7.95 -15.94 6.31
C LYS A 50 -8.56 -15.76 7.69
N ASP A 51 -9.57 -16.58 8.02
CA ASP A 51 -10.28 -16.51 9.31
C ASP A 51 -9.36 -16.83 10.49
N GLU A 52 -8.40 -17.73 10.31
CA GLU A 52 -7.44 -18.04 11.36
C GLU A 52 -6.42 -16.92 11.56
N VAL A 53 -5.92 -16.32 10.47
CA VAL A 53 -5.05 -15.13 10.59
C VAL A 53 -5.81 -14.01 11.31
N HIS A 54 -7.09 -13.81 10.95
CA HIS A 54 -7.94 -12.83 11.58
C HIS A 54 -8.10 -13.10 13.09
N ALA A 55 -8.48 -14.32 13.46
CA ALA A 55 -8.65 -14.70 14.87
C ALA A 55 -7.34 -14.57 15.66
N PHE A 56 -6.20 -14.90 15.05
CA PHE A 56 -4.88 -14.76 15.65
C PHE A 56 -4.54 -13.31 15.99
N VAL A 57 -4.72 -12.38 15.02
CA VAL A 57 -4.48 -10.95 15.25
C VAL A 57 -5.38 -10.42 16.37
N VAL A 58 -6.67 -10.77 16.35
CA VAL A 58 -7.62 -10.31 17.38
C VAL A 58 -7.19 -10.76 18.76
N ARG A 59 -6.86 -12.07 18.96
CA ARG A 59 -6.47 -12.56 20.27
C ARG A 59 -5.16 -11.96 20.79
N CYS A 60 -4.19 -11.71 19.90
CA CYS A 60 -2.95 -11.03 20.26
C CYS A 60 -3.20 -9.59 20.73
N MET A 61 -4.03 -8.83 20.01
CA MET A 61 -4.31 -7.43 20.33
C MET A 61 -5.16 -7.29 21.61
N VAL A 62 -6.12 -8.18 21.82
CA VAL A 62 -6.91 -8.20 23.07
C VAL A 62 -6.02 -8.54 24.26
N ALA A 63 -5.08 -9.45 24.11
CA ALA A 63 -4.14 -9.82 25.19
C ALA A 63 -3.27 -8.64 25.66
N VAL A 64 -3.06 -7.62 24.83
CA VAL A 64 -2.30 -6.42 25.20
C VAL A 64 -3.18 -5.23 25.56
N GLY A 65 -4.49 -5.45 25.74
CA GLY A 65 -5.43 -4.43 26.23
C GLY A 65 -6.14 -3.61 25.15
N ALA A 66 -6.08 -4.02 23.88
CA ALA A 66 -6.91 -3.40 22.87
C ALA A 66 -8.39 -3.81 23.05
N LYS A 67 -9.32 -2.85 22.87
CA LYS A 67 -10.75 -3.14 22.78
C LYS A 67 -11.01 -4.12 21.63
N LYS A 68 -11.91 -5.09 21.83
CA LYS A 68 -12.16 -6.16 20.84
C LYS A 68 -12.50 -5.60 19.45
N GLU A 69 -13.34 -4.59 19.38
CA GLU A 69 -13.76 -3.94 18.12
C GLU A 69 -12.58 -3.26 17.41
N HIS A 70 -11.64 -2.71 18.17
CA HIS A 70 -10.40 -2.13 17.64
C HIS A 70 -9.45 -3.22 17.13
N ALA A 71 -9.32 -4.32 17.86
CA ALA A 71 -8.57 -5.48 17.44
C ALA A 71 -9.12 -6.09 16.13
N VAL A 72 -10.45 -6.16 16.00
CA VAL A 72 -11.12 -6.58 14.76
C VAL A 72 -10.79 -5.64 13.61
N SER A 73 -10.92 -4.33 13.78
CA SER A 73 -10.60 -3.35 12.72
C SER A 73 -9.14 -3.43 12.25
N LEU A 74 -8.20 -3.65 13.18
CA LEU A 74 -6.80 -3.88 12.82
C LEU A 74 -6.64 -5.22 12.08
N SER A 75 -7.31 -6.25 12.54
CA SER A 75 -7.25 -7.58 11.93
C SER A 75 -7.78 -7.58 10.50
N ASP A 76 -8.94 -6.96 10.26
CA ASP A 76 -9.52 -6.79 8.92
C ASP A 76 -8.52 -6.16 7.96
N LEU A 77 -7.82 -5.11 8.41
CA LEU A 77 -6.80 -4.43 7.62
C LEU A 77 -5.59 -5.32 7.33
N LEU A 78 -5.00 -5.96 8.36
CA LEU A 78 -3.79 -6.77 8.18
C LEU A 78 -4.06 -8.00 7.29
N VAL A 79 -5.20 -8.67 7.48
CA VAL A 79 -5.63 -9.77 6.61
C VAL A 79 -5.87 -9.29 5.19
N SER A 80 -6.53 -8.14 5.00
CA SER A 80 -6.72 -7.55 3.68
C SER A 80 -5.40 -7.25 2.99
N ALA A 81 -4.40 -6.76 3.73
CA ALA A 81 -3.07 -6.49 3.19
C ALA A 81 -2.39 -7.77 2.68
N ASP A 82 -2.34 -8.83 3.50
CA ASP A 82 -1.72 -10.10 3.12
C ASP A 82 -2.49 -10.80 2.00
N TYR A 83 -3.82 -10.78 2.04
CA TYR A 83 -4.68 -11.35 1.00
C TYR A 83 -4.52 -10.68 -0.37
N ARG A 84 -4.13 -9.39 -0.38
CA ARG A 84 -3.81 -8.61 -1.58
C ARG A 84 -2.33 -8.69 -1.97
N GLY A 85 -1.49 -9.46 -1.25
CA GLY A 85 -0.07 -9.60 -1.53
C GLY A 85 0.82 -8.51 -0.93
N HIS A 86 0.27 -7.63 -0.10
CA HIS A 86 1.01 -6.55 0.57
C HIS A 86 1.58 -7.01 1.92
N PHE A 87 2.35 -8.10 1.94
CA PHE A 87 2.94 -8.71 3.15
C PHE A 87 3.75 -7.74 4.00
N SER A 88 4.26 -6.66 3.42
CA SER A 88 4.97 -5.60 4.16
C SER A 88 4.08 -4.83 5.15
N HIS A 89 2.75 -4.92 4.99
CA HIS A 89 1.74 -4.21 5.78
C HIS A 89 0.71 -5.15 6.43
N GLY A 90 0.92 -6.46 6.36
CA GLY A 90 0.08 -7.49 6.93
C GLY A 90 0.55 -7.99 8.29
N LEU A 91 0.47 -9.28 8.50
CA LEU A 91 0.80 -9.99 9.75
C LEU A 91 2.20 -9.66 10.29
N ASN A 92 3.16 -9.37 9.42
CA ASN A 92 4.52 -9.00 9.81
C ASN A 92 4.61 -7.68 10.60
N ARG A 93 3.56 -6.85 10.58
CA ARG A 93 3.48 -5.60 11.35
C ARG A 93 2.80 -5.76 12.71
N LEU A 94 2.18 -6.90 12.98
CA LEU A 94 1.42 -7.12 14.21
C LEU A 94 2.23 -6.79 15.49
N ALA A 95 3.49 -7.22 15.55
CA ALA A 95 4.33 -6.95 16.72
C ALA A 95 4.56 -5.46 16.98
N MET A 96 4.61 -4.62 15.93
CA MET A 96 4.78 -3.18 16.10
C MET A 96 3.54 -2.55 16.74
N TYR A 97 2.34 -2.94 16.32
CA TYR A 97 1.09 -2.50 16.95
C TYR A 97 0.97 -2.96 18.40
N ILE A 98 1.39 -4.20 18.69
CA ILE A 98 1.44 -4.75 20.05
C ILE A 98 2.38 -3.91 20.92
N ASN A 99 3.58 -3.62 20.41
CA ASN A 99 4.59 -2.85 21.15
C ASN A 99 4.13 -1.42 21.41
N ASP A 100 3.45 -0.79 20.43
CA ASP A 100 2.91 0.57 20.60
C ASP A 100 1.85 0.62 21.70
N ILE A 101 0.97 -0.39 21.84
CA ILE A 101 0.00 -0.45 22.95
C ILE A 101 0.68 -0.76 24.27
N LYS A 102 1.58 -1.78 24.32
CA LYS A 102 2.33 -2.12 25.52
C LYS A 102 3.18 -0.96 26.03
N GLY A 103 3.78 -0.21 25.11
CA GLY A 103 4.60 0.98 25.41
C GLY A 103 3.80 2.22 25.77
N GLY A 104 2.46 2.20 25.62
CA GLY A 104 1.59 3.33 25.91
C GLY A 104 1.65 4.45 24.87
N THR A 105 2.34 4.23 23.74
CA THR A 105 2.44 5.21 22.65
C THR A 105 1.24 5.18 21.71
N THR A 106 0.37 4.16 21.84
CA THR A 106 -0.93 4.06 21.20
C THR A 106 -1.95 3.60 22.24
N VAL A 107 -3.13 4.23 22.24
CA VAL A 107 -4.22 3.91 23.17
C VAL A 107 -5.12 2.81 22.57
N GLY A 108 -5.39 1.77 23.34
CA GLY A 108 -6.15 0.59 22.84
C GLY A 108 -7.67 0.69 22.97
N ASN A 109 -8.24 1.70 23.66
CA ASN A 109 -9.64 1.64 24.12
C ASN A 109 -10.41 2.96 24.10
N LYS A 110 -9.89 4.04 23.52
CA LYS A 110 -10.62 5.30 23.30
C LYS A 110 -11.34 5.27 21.95
N GLU A 111 -12.21 6.24 21.70
CA GLU A 111 -12.93 6.41 20.44
C GLU A 111 -12.48 7.70 19.72
N PRO A 112 -12.58 7.77 18.37
CA PRO A 112 -12.37 9.03 17.66
C PRO A 112 -13.46 10.03 18.01
N THR A 113 -13.12 11.32 17.95
CA THR A 113 -14.08 12.40 18.24
C THR A 113 -14.08 13.43 17.11
N ILE A 114 -15.27 13.88 16.70
CA ILE A 114 -15.42 14.96 15.72
C ILE A 114 -15.23 16.29 16.45
N GLU A 115 -14.23 17.07 16.05
CA GLU A 115 -13.96 18.41 16.60
C GLU A 115 -14.65 19.52 15.80
N LYS A 116 -14.75 19.35 14.47
CA LYS A 116 -15.46 20.28 13.58
C LYS A 116 -16.17 19.51 12.49
N GLU A 117 -17.34 19.99 12.10
CA GLU A 117 -18.15 19.33 11.10
C GLU A 117 -18.96 20.36 10.28
N THR A 118 -19.04 20.14 8.99
CA THR A 118 -19.95 20.82 8.05
C THR A 118 -20.72 19.77 7.24
N VAL A 119 -21.56 20.20 6.32
CA VAL A 119 -22.30 19.25 5.46
C VAL A 119 -21.36 18.36 4.65
N ALA A 120 -20.22 18.87 4.17
CA ALA A 120 -19.29 18.16 3.29
C ALA A 120 -17.94 17.80 3.93
N THR A 121 -17.58 18.41 5.07
CA THR A 121 -16.28 18.21 5.69
C THR A 121 -16.39 17.80 7.15
N ALA A 122 -15.36 17.10 7.67
CA ALA A 122 -15.19 16.91 9.11
C ALA A 122 -13.71 16.93 9.51
N PHE A 123 -13.45 17.36 10.73
CA PHE A 123 -12.16 17.30 11.38
C PHE A 123 -12.26 16.42 12.63
N VAL A 124 -11.46 15.37 12.68
CA VAL A 124 -11.52 14.29 13.66
C VAL A 124 -10.25 14.26 14.50
N ASN A 125 -10.41 14.09 15.80
CA ASN A 125 -9.32 13.72 16.69
C ASN A 125 -9.32 12.20 16.90
N GLY A 126 -8.25 11.55 16.50
CA GLY A 126 -8.06 10.12 16.68
C GLY A 126 -7.73 9.70 18.10
N ASN A 127 -7.53 10.65 19.03
CA ASN A 127 -7.25 10.37 20.46
C ASN A 127 -6.12 9.36 20.68
N ASN A 128 -5.13 9.36 19.76
CA ASN A 128 -3.97 8.47 19.76
C ASN A 128 -4.31 6.97 19.78
N ILE A 129 -5.44 6.56 19.15
CA ILE A 129 -5.82 5.15 19.03
C ILE A 129 -5.21 4.51 17.79
N LEU A 130 -5.49 3.21 17.59
CA LEU A 130 -5.06 2.48 16.40
C LEU A 130 -5.50 3.18 15.12
N GLY A 131 -4.58 3.38 14.19
CA GLY A 131 -4.84 4.05 12.91
C GLY A 131 -5.99 3.45 12.10
N PRO A 132 -6.16 2.10 12.03
CA PRO A 132 -7.29 1.48 11.35
C PRO A 132 -8.66 1.85 11.92
N VAL A 133 -8.77 2.09 13.21
CA VAL A 133 -10.01 2.53 13.84
C VAL A 133 -10.34 3.96 13.46
N VAL A 134 -9.35 4.86 13.53
CA VAL A 134 -9.50 6.26 13.08
C VAL A 134 -9.86 6.32 11.60
N GLY A 135 -9.11 5.61 10.77
CA GLY A 135 -9.32 5.65 9.32
C GLY A 135 -10.67 5.07 8.89
N LYS A 136 -11.11 3.95 9.50
CA LYS A 136 -12.44 3.38 9.26
C LYS A 136 -13.53 4.37 9.60
N PHE A 137 -13.47 4.97 10.77
CA PHE A 137 -14.42 6.00 11.20
C PHE A 137 -14.48 7.18 10.22
N CYS A 138 -13.30 7.66 9.77
CA CYS A 138 -13.22 8.83 8.89
C CYS A 138 -13.74 8.54 7.48
N ILE A 139 -13.41 7.38 6.89
CA ILE A 139 -13.93 7.05 5.54
C ILE A 139 -15.44 6.78 5.57
N GLU A 140 -15.97 6.12 6.60
CA GLU A 140 -17.42 5.92 6.76
C GLU A 140 -18.14 7.26 6.92
N LEU A 141 -17.57 8.21 7.66
CA LEU A 141 -18.09 9.58 7.76
C LEU A 141 -18.04 10.32 6.41
N ALA A 142 -16.94 10.18 5.65
CA ALA A 142 -16.82 10.77 4.32
C ALA A 142 -17.86 10.20 3.34
N ILE A 143 -18.07 8.88 3.34
CA ILE A 143 -19.11 8.20 2.55
C ILE A 143 -20.51 8.72 2.90
N LYS A 144 -20.82 8.83 4.20
CA LYS A 144 -22.11 9.36 4.66
C LYS A 144 -22.35 10.76 4.10
N LYS A 145 -21.37 11.66 4.21
CA LYS A 145 -21.49 13.02 3.66
C LYS A 145 -21.64 13.02 2.14
N ALA A 146 -20.88 12.18 1.43
CA ALA A 146 -20.97 12.08 -0.01
C ALA A 146 -22.33 11.58 -0.51
N LYS A 147 -23.02 10.73 0.26
CA LYS A 147 -24.41 10.35 -0.03
C LYS A 147 -25.35 11.56 -0.01
N ASP A 148 -25.15 12.47 0.90
CA ASP A 148 -26.04 13.60 1.12
C ASP A 148 -25.74 14.77 0.15
N VAL A 149 -24.49 15.13 -0.06
CA VAL A 149 -24.07 16.35 -0.78
C VAL A 149 -23.07 16.13 -1.91
N GLY A 150 -22.83 14.88 -2.29
CA GLY A 150 -21.97 14.53 -3.43
C GLY A 150 -20.49 14.36 -3.12
N ILE A 151 -19.99 14.93 -2.02
CA ILE A 151 -18.61 14.79 -1.57
C ILE A 151 -18.53 14.79 -0.05
N GLY A 152 -17.66 13.96 0.50
CA GLY A 152 -17.24 14.01 1.90
C GLY A 152 -15.71 14.13 1.97
N TRP A 153 -15.20 15.12 2.72
CA TRP A 153 -13.78 15.31 2.99
C TRP A 153 -13.54 15.32 4.48
N VAL A 154 -12.81 14.31 4.97
CA VAL A 154 -12.55 14.14 6.40
C VAL A 154 -11.06 14.06 6.67
N CYS A 155 -10.55 14.95 7.54
CA CYS A 155 -9.18 14.92 8.01
C CYS A 155 -9.12 14.51 9.48
N ALA A 156 -8.09 13.76 9.85
CA ALA A 156 -7.85 13.37 11.23
C ALA A 156 -6.45 13.77 11.70
N LYS A 157 -6.32 14.14 12.96
CA LYS A 157 -5.07 14.27 13.73
C LYS A 157 -5.01 13.20 14.83
N GLY A 158 -3.87 13.09 15.49
CA GLY A 158 -3.73 12.19 16.65
C GLY A 158 -3.96 10.72 16.27
N SER A 159 -3.59 10.33 15.05
CA SER A 159 -3.68 8.96 14.57
C SER A 159 -2.32 8.27 14.60
N ASN A 160 -2.31 6.99 14.26
CA ASN A 160 -1.15 6.12 14.18
C ASN A 160 -1.07 5.44 12.81
N HIS A 161 -0.07 4.60 12.58
CA HIS A 161 0.06 3.82 11.34
C HIS A 161 -1.26 3.12 11.01
N PHE A 162 -1.70 3.21 9.75
CA PHE A 162 -3.03 2.74 9.32
C PHE A 162 -3.02 1.62 8.28
N GLY A 163 -1.85 0.98 8.04
CA GLY A 163 -1.67 -0.12 7.08
C GLY A 163 -1.70 0.33 5.63
N ILE A 164 -2.37 -0.43 4.75
CA ILE A 164 -2.53 -0.10 3.33
C ILE A 164 -3.61 0.95 3.12
N ALA A 165 -3.33 1.96 2.30
CA ALA A 165 -4.28 3.04 2.04
C ALA A 165 -5.49 2.58 1.21
N GLY A 166 -5.29 1.58 0.35
CA GLY A 166 -6.33 0.99 -0.49
C GLY A 166 -7.49 0.38 0.29
N TRP A 167 -7.26 -0.11 1.50
CA TRP A 167 -8.33 -0.66 2.34
C TRP A 167 -9.45 0.34 2.64
N TYR A 168 -9.09 1.63 2.73
CA TYR A 168 -10.06 2.70 2.99
C TYR A 168 -10.77 3.14 1.70
N SER A 169 -10.01 3.37 0.63
CA SER A 169 -10.59 3.85 -0.64
C SER A 169 -11.55 2.83 -1.25
N ILE A 170 -11.29 1.53 -1.11
CA ILE A 170 -12.16 0.44 -1.56
C ILE A 170 -13.51 0.45 -0.84
N ARG A 171 -13.59 0.86 0.43
CA ARG A 171 -14.87 0.98 1.15
C ARG A 171 -15.84 1.96 0.49
N ALA A 172 -15.31 3.02 -0.13
CA ALA A 172 -16.16 3.92 -0.91
C ALA A 172 -16.63 3.26 -2.22
N VAL A 173 -15.80 2.41 -2.84
CA VAL A 173 -16.17 1.62 -4.03
C VAL A 173 -17.30 0.63 -3.71
N GLU A 174 -17.26 -0.03 -2.56
CA GLU A 174 -18.34 -0.92 -2.07
C GLU A 174 -19.70 -0.22 -1.95
N GLU A 175 -19.69 1.12 -1.80
CA GLU A 175 -20.87 1.99 -1.76
C GLU A 175 -21.14 2.72 -3.09
N GLY A 176 -20.50 2.29 -4.19
CA GLY A 176 -20.63 2.86 -5.53
C GLY A 176 -19.97 4.23 -5.72
N MET A 177 -19.04 4.61 -4.87
CA MET A 177 -18.36 5.92 -4.86
C MET A 177 -16.89 5.83 -5.22
N VAL A 178 -16.32 6.94 -5.65
CA VAL A 178 -14.86 7.10 -5.72
C VAL A 178 -14.35 7.37 -4.32
N GLY A 179 -13.36 6.58 -3.89
CA GLY A 179 -12.69 6.72 -2.60
C GLY A 179 -11.26 7.20 -2.74
N MET A 180 -10.80 8.05 -1.80
CA MET A 180 -9.40 8.43 -1.68
C MET A 180 -8.95 8.33 -0.22
N ALA A 181 -7.69 7.92 -0.02
CA ALA A 181 -7.09 7.85 1.31
C ALA A 181 -5.61 8.26 1.26
N TYR A 182 -5.20 9.03 2.25
CA TYR A 182 -3.85 9.56 2.40
C TYR A 182 -3.43 9.49 3.85
N THR A 183 -2.14 9.28 4.10
CA THR A 183 -1.52 9.46 5.42
C THR A 183 -0.08 9.92 5.27
N ASN A 184 0.37 10.80 6.16
CA ASN A 184 1.79 11.00 6.32
C ASN A 184 2.40 9.89 7.18
N THR A 185 3.70 9.72 7.11
CA THR A 185 4.43 8.63 7.78
C THR A 185 5.80 9.08 8.26
N SER A 186 6.50 8.20 8.99
CA SER A 186 7.87 8.44 9.46
C SER A 186 8.81 8.88 8.34
N PRO A 187 9.71 9.84 8.60
CA PRO A 187 10.59 10.42 7.58
C PRO A 187 11.71 9.44 7.17
N ASN A 188 11.49 8.74 6.06
CA ASN A 188 12.43 7.79 5.46
C ASN A 188 12.82 8.17 4.01
N VAL A 189 12.16 9.18 3.43
CA VAL A 189 12.37 9.63 2.06
C VAL A 189 13.18 10.91 2.05
N VAL A 190 14.24 10.94 1.25
CA VAL A 190 15.09 12.10 1.03
C VAL A 190 14.46 12.96 -0.08
N PRO A 191 14.01 14.20 0.21
CA PRO A 191 13.51 15.10 -0.82
C PRO A 191 14.53 15.34 -1.92
N THR A 192 14.08 15.58 -3.14
CA THR A 192 14.98 15.90 -4.26
C THR A 192 15.92 17.06 -3.89
N ARG A 193 17.24 16.87 -4.09
CA ARG A 193 18.34 17.77 -3.71
C ARG A 193 18.59 17.94 -2.20
N ALA A 194 17.89 17.20 -1.35
CA ALA A 194 18.20 17.17 0.08
C ALA A 194 19.28 16.13 0.39
N LEU A 195 19.92 16.29 1.55
CA LEU A 195 20.94 15.36 2.03
C LEU A 195 20.35 14.31 2.97
N VAL A 196 19.25 14.63 3.67
CA VAL A 196 18.71 13.79 4.74
C VAL A 196 17.23 13.48 4.51
N PRO A 197 16.74 12.33 5.01
CA PRO A 197 15.31 12.03 5.01
C PRO A 197 14.51 13.07 5.79
N ALA A 198 13.44 13.57 5.18
CA ALA A 198 12.57 14.60 5.78
C ALA A 198 11.08 14.35 5.54
N LEU A 199 10.71 13.44 4.66
CA LEU A 199 9.34 13.06 4.35
C LEU A 199 9.14 11.56 4.53
N GLY A 200 7.90 11.16 4.79
CA GLY A 200 7.53 9.76 4.80
C GLY A 200 7.32 9.21 3.40
N THR A 201 7.02 7.90 3.33
CA THR A 201 6.58 7.26 2.09
C THR A 201 5.20 7.76 1.63
N ASN A 202 4.49 8.44 2.49
CA ASN A 202 3.29 9.25 2.28
C ASN A 202 2.36 8.67 1.19
N PRO A 203 1.70 7.53 1.46
CA PRO A 203 0.93 6.81 0.46
C PRO A 203 -0.29 7.59 -0.02
N ILE A 204 -0.65 7.31 -1.27
CA ILE A 204 -1.85 7.79 -1.95
C ILE A 204 -2.65 6.57 -2.38
N SER A 205 -3.94 6.55 -2.07
CA SER A 205 -4.86 5.60 -2.68
C SER A 205 -6.04 6.32 -3.31
N VAL A 206 -6.42 5.86 -4.50
CA VAL A 206 -7.64 6.25 -5.23
C VAL A 206 -8.29 5.00 -5.77
N ALA A 207 -9.56 4.78 -5.45
CA ALA A 207 -10.32 3.66 -5.97
C ALA A 207 -11.64 4.15 -6.58
N ALA A 208 -12.06 3.53 -7.69
CA ALA A 208 -13.27 3.88 -8.41
C ALA A 208 -14.02 2.62 -8.86
N PRO A 209 -15.36 2.56 -8.74
CA PRO A 209 -16.15 1.43 -9.19
C PRO A 209 -16.22 1.36 -10.71
N ALA A 210 -16.23 0.14 -11.24
CA ALA A 210 -16.54 -0.21 -12.60
C ALA A 210 -17.71 -1.21 -12.64
N ASN A 211 -18.14 -1.69 -13.81
CA ASN A 211 -19.19 -2.68 -13.94
C ASN A 211 -18.71 -4.07 -13.53
N ASN A 212 -19.64 -4.98 -13.22
CA ASN A 212 -19.38 -6.40 -12.96
C ASN A 212 -18.36 -6.64 -11.82
N ASP A 213 -18.48 -5.90 -10.72
CA ASP A 213 -17.58 -5.97 -9.56
C ASP A 213 -16.10 -5.64 -9.87
N ASP A 214 -15.83 -5.09 -11.07
CA ASP A 214 -14.51 -4.55 -11.40
C ASP A 214 -14.32 -3.15 -10.79
N SER A 215 -13.06 -2.76 -10.67
CA SER A 215 -12.68 -1.47 -10.10
C SER A 215 -11.28 -1.06 -10.55
N PHE A 216 -11.06 0.24 -10.57
CA PHE A 216 -9.71 0.81 -10.57
C PHE A 216 -9.27 0.99 -9.12
N VAL A 217 -8.10 0.49 -8.73
CA VAL A 217 -7.55 0.64 -7.37
C VAL A 217 -6.08 0.98 -7.44
N LEU A 218 -5.77 2.26 -7.31
CA LEU A 218 -4.42 2.74 -7.12
C LEU A 218 -4.12 2.78 -5.62
N ASP A 219 -3.10 2.07 -5.16
CA ASP A 219 -2.56 2.15 -3.80
C ASP A 219 -1.04 2.12 -3.87
N MET A 220 -0.41 3.23 -3.61
CA MET A 220 1.03 3.38 -3.82
C MET A 220 1.66 4.34 -2.81
N ALA A 221 2.91 4.06 -2.45
CA ALA A 221 3.79 5.03 -1.80
C ALA A 221 4.20 6.13 -2.80
N THR A 222 4.58 7.29 -2.30
CA THR A 222 5.23 8.37 -3.08
C THR A 222 6.75 8.26 -3.10
N SER A 223 7.30 7.17 -2.55
CA SER A 223 8.69 6.72 -2.74
C SER A 223 8.80 5.75 -3.91
N THR A 224 10.01 5.55 -4.44
CA THR A 224 10.24 4.58 -5.53
C THR A 224 9.90 3.16 -5.14
N VAL A 225 10.08 2.82 -3.88
CA VAL A 225 9.91 1.46 -3.37
C VAL A 225 9.53 1.48 -1.89
N ALA A 226 8.87 0.42 -1.40
CA ALA A 226 8.64 0.24 0.02
C ALA A 226 9.96 -0.06 0.77
N LEU A 227 10.14 0.49 1.97
CA LEU A 227 11.34 0.28 2.80
C LEU A 227 11.64 -1.21 3.01
N GLY A 228 10.62 -2.03 3.19
CA GLY A 228 10.76 -3.47 3.37
C GLY A 228 11.46 -4.21 2.21
N LYS A 229 11.44 -3.68 0.98
CA LYS A 229 12.21 -4.25 -0.13
C LYS A 229 13.71 -3.98 0.01
N ILE A 230 14.10 -2.81 0.53
CA ILE A 230 15.50 -2.47 0.83
C ILE A 230 16.00 -3.33 1.99
N GLU A 231 15.19 -3.48 3.05
CA GLU A 231 15.49 -4.37 4.18
C GLU A 231 15.68 -5.82 3.73
N LEU A 232 14.85 -6.29 2.80
CA LEU A 232 14.96 -7.64 2.24
C LEU A 232 16.24 -7.82 1.42
N ALA A 233 16.61 -6.83 0.58
CA ALA A 233 17.85 -6.86 -0.18
C ALA A 233 19.07 -6.94 0.77
N LYS A 234 19.06 -6.17 1.87
CA LYS A 234 20.11 -6.25 2.90
C LYS A 234 20.21 -7.64 3.54
N ARG A 235 19.05 -8.26 3.89
CA ARG A 235 19.04 -9.63 4.48
C ARG A 235 19.53 -10.70 3.51
N LYS A 236 19.25 -10.52 2.21
CA LYS A 236 19.71 -11.43 1.15
C LYS A 236 21.15 -11.13 0.70
N GLU A 237 21.79 -10.10 1.26
CA GLU A 237 23.12 -9.64 0.87
C GLU A 237 23.24 -9.38 -0.65
N THR A 238 22.17 -8.85 -1.25
CA THR A 238 22.07 -8.53 -2.66
C THR A 238 22.06 -7.03 -2.89
N SER A 239 22.62 -6.58 -4.00
CA SER A 239 22.43 -5.19 -4.44
C SER A 239 20.98 -4.93 -4.81
N MET A 240 20.58 -3.67 -4.72
CA MET A 240 19.26 -3.22 -5.15
C MET A 240 19.35 -2.40 -6.45
N PRO A 241 18.26 -2.24 -7.20
CA PRO A 241 18.24 -1.38 -8.39
C PRO A 241 18.62 0.07 -8.06
N ASN A 242 19.26 0.73 -9.01
CA ASN A 242 19.51 2.17 -8.95
C ASN A 242 18.16 2.93 -8.87
N GLY A 243 18.18 4.11 -8.27
CA GLY A 243 17.01 4.95 -8.11
C GLY A 243 16.14 4.61 -6.89
N TRP A 244 16.50 3.59 -6.08
CA TRP A 244 15.75 3.24 -4.88
C TRP A 244 16.12 4.07 -3.66
N GLY A 245 17.38 4.44 -3.52
CA GLY A 245 17.85 5.17 -2.36
C GLY A 245 19.16 5.91 -2.56
N VAL A 246 19.47 6.75 -1.59
CA VAL A 246 20.74 7.47 -1.47
C VAL A 246 21.45 7.07 -0.18
N ASP A 247 22.76 7.17 -0.18
CA ASP A 247 23.60 7.04 1.02
C ASP A 247 23.57 8.31 1.90
N LYS A 248 24.32 8.30 2.99
CA LYS A 248 24.41 9.44 3.93
C LYS A 248 25.07 10.68 3.34
N GLU A 249 25.81 10.56 2.23
CA GLU A 249 26.37 11.65 1.44
C GLU A 249 25.40 12.19 0.38
N GLY A 250 24.15 11.62 0.30
CA GLY A 250 23.11 12.00 -0.67
C GLY A 250 23.38 11.49 -2.09
N GLN A 251 24.32 10.56 -2.25
CA GLN A 251 24.63 9.95 -3.54
C GLN A 251 23.75 8.72 -3.76
N GLU A 252 23.26 8.55 -5.00
CA GLU A 252 22.50 7.35 -5.38
C GLU A 252 23.32 6.08 -5.10
N SER A 253 22.71 5.13 -4.42
CA SER A 253 23.37 3.90 -4.00
C SER A 253 22.54 2.66 -4.30
N ASN A 254 23.19 1.60 -4.76
CA ASN A 254 22.64 0.26 -4.91
C ASN A 254 22.99 -0.68 -3.73
N ASP A 255 23.69 -0.16 -2.73
CA ASP A 255 23.95 -0.86 -1.47
C ASP A 255 22.82 -0.60 -0.46
N PRO A 256 21.99 -1.63 -0.14
CA PRO A 256 20.92 -1.46 0.82
C PRO A 256 21.41 -1.11 2.23
N GLY A 257 22.65 -1.51 2.58
CA GLY A 257 23.29 -1.15 3.85
C GLY A 257 23.53 0.36 3.96
N ALA A 258 24.12 0.97 2.93
CA ALA A 258 24.38 2.41 2.89
C ALA A 258 23.10 3.25 2.95
N VAL A 259 22.01 2.78 2.32
CA VAL A 259 20.71 3.47 2.35
C VAL A 259 20.06 3.41 3.73
N LEU A 260 20.14 2.26 4.42
CA LEU A 260 19.54 2.08 5.74
C LEU A 260 20.37 2.70 6.87
N ASP A 261 21.67 2.91 6.65
CA ASP A 261 22.62 3.44 7.63
C ASP A 261 22.91 4.92 7.37
N GLY A 262 21.94 5.75 7.66
CA GLY A 262 22.04 7.21 7.55
C GLY A 262 21.66 7.82 6.21
N GLY A 263 21.39 6.99 5.18
CA GLY A 263 20.80 7.42 3.92
C GLY A 263 19.27 7.45 3.97
N GLY A 264 18.63 7.24 2.82
CA GLY A 264 17.17 7.16 2.75
C GLY A 264 16.64 6.76 1.38
N GLN A 265 15.33 6.53 1.32
CA GLN A 265 14.63 6.20 0.07
C GLN A 265 14.58 7.42 -0.87
N MET A 266 14.58 7.18 -2.17
CA MET A 266 14.31 8.21 -3.15
C MET A 266 12.80 8.38 -3.38
N PRO A 267 12.33 9.60 -3.75
CA PRO A 267 10.96 9.82 -4.15
C PRO A 267 10.64 9.05 -5.44
N LEU A 268 9.36 8.77 -5.69
CA LEU A 268 8.87 8.16 -6.92
C LEU A 268 9.43 8.89 -8.15
N GLY A 269 10.03 8.13 -9.06
CA GLY A 269 10.79 8.64 -10.20
C GLY A 269 12.31 8.63 -9.96
N GLY A 270 12.78 8.39 -8.74
CA GLY A 270 14.20 8.24 -8.41
C GLY A 270 14.99 9.55 -8.52
N SER A 271 16.03 9.58 -9.36
CA SER A 271 16.84 10.78 -9.58
C SER A 271 16.03 11.95 -10.17
N GLU A 272 16.52 13.16 -9.98
CA GLU A 272 15.84 14.38 -10.49
C GLU A 272 15.63 14.30 -12.01
N ILE A 273 16.61 13.84 -12.75
CA ILE A 273 16.53 13.70 -14.21
C ILE A 273 15.48 12.66 -14.64
N CYS A 274 15.22 11.64 -13.83
CA CYS A 274 14.18 10.63 -14.05
C CYS A 274 12.80 11.06 -13.53
N GLY A 275 12.69 12.26 -12.94
CA GLY A 275 11.42 12.79 -12.47
C GLY A 275 11.15 12.64 -10.98
N GLY A 276 12.15 12.32 -10.15
CA GLY A 276 11.99 12.19 -8.69
C GLY A 276 11.37 13.41 -8.01
N TYR A 277 11.56 14.62 -8.57
CA TYR A 277 10.88 15.82 -8.09
C TYR A 277 9.34 15.72 -8.15
N LYS A 278 8.78 14.89 -9.06
CA LYS A 278 7.32 14.66 -9.14
C LYS A 278 6.84 13.85 -7.93
N GLY A 279 7.56 12.77 -7.57
CA GLY A 279 7.28 11.99 -6.37
C GLY A 279 7.46 12.82 -5.09
N TYR A 280 8.49 13.67 -5.05
CA TYR A 280 8.66 14.64 -3.97
C TYR A 280 7.46 15.60 -3.87
N GLY A 281 6.98 16.13 -4.99
CA GLY A 281 5.77 16.99 -5.03
C GLY A 281 4.52 16.26 -4.54
N LEU A 282 4.33 14.98 -4.91
CA LEU A 282 3.23 14.14 -4.41
C LEU A 282 3.33 13.91 -2.89
N ALA A 283 4.53 13.63 -2.36
CA ALA A 283 4.74 13.49 -0.92
C ALA A 283 4.41 14.77 -0.14
N MET A 284 4.79 15.94 -0.69
CA MET A 284 4.42 17.26 -0.13
C MET A 284 2.92 17.52 -0.16
N MET A 285 2.22 17.10 -1.23
CA MET A 285 0.76 17.17 -1.31
C MET A 285 0.11 16.33 -0.20
N VAL A 286 0.63 15.15 0.09
CA VAL A 286 0.13 14.32 1.20
C VAL A 286 0.37 15.00 2.55
N GLU A 287 1.54 15.61 2.77
CA GLU A 287 1.77 16.42 3.99
C GLU A 287 0.76 17.57 4.11
N LEU A 288 0.43 18.24 2.99
CA LEU A 288 -0.57 19.31 2.99
C LEU A 288 -1.93 18.81 3.48
N PHE A 289 -2.42 17.69 2.93
CA PHE A 289 -3.75 17.17 3.26
C PHE A 289 -3.80 16.47 4.63
N CYS A 290 -2.70 15.86 5.05
CA CYS A 290 -2.63 15.10 6.29
C CYS A 290 -2.07 15.93 7.44
N GLY A 291 -0.81 16.33 7.39
CA GLY A 291 -0.14 17.03 8.47
C GLY A 291 -0.62 18.48 8.65
N ILE A 292 -0.56 19.27 7.58
CA ILE A 292 -0.83 20.72 7.65
C ILE A 292 -2.33 20.98 7.86
N LEU A 293 -3.20 20.34 7.06
CA LEU A 293 -4.64 20.59 7.13
C LEU A 293 -5.26 20.11 8.46
N SER A 294 -4.74 19.04 9.05
CA SER A 294 -5.21 18.50 10.34
C SER A 294 -4.51 19.11 11.56
N GLY A 295 -3.39 19.82 11.37
CA GLY A 295 -2.58 20.32 12.48
C GLY A 295 -1.88 19.23 13.28
N SER A 296 -1.62 18.07 12.67
CA SER A 296 -0.83 16.97 13.25
C SER A 296 0.67 17.16 13.00
N SER A 297 1.51 16.23 13.47
CA SER A 297 2.92 16.21 13.14
C SER A 297 3.13 16.08 11.61
N PHE A 298 4.19 16.70 11.08
CA PHE A 298 4.50 16.67 9.66
C PHE A 298 6.01 16.67 9.41
N GLY A 299 6.40 16.13 8.26
CA GLY A 299 7.78 16.12 7.79
C GLY A 299 8.74 15.48 8.79
N PRO A 300 9.90 16.13 9.10
CA PRO A 300 10.90 15.56 9.99
C PRO A 300 10.48 15.50 11.46
N ASN A 301 9.34 16.14 11.84
CA ASN A 301 8.82 16.13 13.20
C ASN A 301 8.00 14.88 13.53
N ILE A 302 7.78 13.99 12.56
CA ILE A 302 7.10 12.71 12.81
C ILE A 302 8.11 11.73 13.41
N ARG A 303 7.72 11.03 14.47
CA ARG A 303 8.55 9.98 15.08
C ARG A 303 8.93 8.89 14.07
N LYS A 304 10.10 8.28 14.22
CA LYS A 304 10.49 7.10 13.44
C LYS A 304 9.79 5.86 13.99
N TRP A 305 9.08 5.11 13.14
CA TRP A 305 8.35 3.88 13.53
C TRP A 305 9.13 2.60 13.17
N ASN A 306 10.45 2.62 13.37
CA ASN A 306 11.36 1.51 13.08
C ASN A 306 12.17 1.04 14.28
N THR A 307 11.90 1.56 15.48
CA THR A 307 12.59 1.19 16.72
C THR A 307 11.69 0.32 17.60
N VAL A 308 12.29 -0.61 18.34
CA VAL A 308 11.57 -1.55 19.21
C VAL A 308 10.94 -0.85 20.42
N HIS A 309 11.54 0.27 20.86
CA HIS A 309 11.06 1.06 22.01
C HIS A 309 10.67 2.45 21.53
N GLN A 310 9.37 2.66 21.33
CA GLN A 310 8.79 3.97 21.05
C GLN A 310 8.50 4.67 22.38
N THR A 311 8.88 5.94 22.49
CA THR A 311 8.62 6.76 23.69
C THR A 311 7.69 7.92 23.41
N GLU A 312 7.36 8.19 22.14
CA GLU A 312 6.55 9.33 21.71
C GLU A 312 5.35 8.87 20.90
N GLU A 313 4.27 9.64 20.99
CA GLU A 313 3.10 9.47 20.13
C GLU A 313 3.43 9.79 18.68
N ALA A 314 2.82 9.09 17.73
CA ALA A 314 3.05 9.35 16.31
C ALA A 314 2.38 10.65 15.85
N ASN A 315 1.19 10.94 16.37
CA ASN A 315 0.36 12.09 15.99
C ASN A 315 0.30 12.26 14.46
N LEU A 316 0.01 11.16 13.74
CA LEU A 316 -0.11 11.20 12.29
C LEU A 316 -1.38 11.93 11.85
N GLY A 317 -1.27 12.64 10.73
CA GLY A 317 -2.39 13.18 9.98
C GLY A 317 -2.88 12.19 8.95
N GLN A 318 -4.19 12.13 8.75
CA GLN A 318 -4.83 11.30 7.74
C GLN A 318 -5.94 12.06 7.05
N CYS A 319 -6.18 11.74 5.79
CA CYS A 319 -7.22 12.37 4.99
C CYS A 319 -7.96 11.32 4.18
N PHE A 320 -9.29 11.39 4.21
CA PHE A 320 -10.20 10.47 3.54
C PHE A 320 -11.25 11.26 2.76
N VAL A 321 -11.47 10.85 1.52
CA VAL A 321 -12.44 11.52 0.63
C VAL A 321 -13.33 10.45 -0.01
N ALA A 322 -14.63 10.74 -0.05
CA ALA A 322 -15.58 10.01 -0.87
C ALA A 322 -16.29 10.97 -1.82
N ILE A 323 -16.46 10.55 -3.07
CA ILE A 323 -17.13 11.34 -4.11
C ILE A 323 -18.23 10.47 -4.71
N ASN A 324 -19.46 10.97 -4.72
CA ASN A 324 -20.60 10.31 -5.35
C ASN A 324 -20.60 10.63 -6.86
N PRO A 325 -20.27 9.68 -7.75
CA PRO A 325 -20.21 9.94 -9.17
C PRO A 325 -21.57 10.25 -9.80
N ALA A 326 -22.68 9.87 -9.15
CA ALA A 326 -24.02 10.20 -9.63
C ALA A 326 -24.35 11.69 -9.60
N MET A 327 -23.54 12.51 -8.92
CA MET A 327 -23.65 13.99 -8.93
C MET A 327 -22.91 14.63 -10.12
N PHE A 328 -22.37 13.83 -11.04
CA PHE A 328 -21.63 14.27 -12.23
C PHE A 328 -22.28 13.66 -13.49
N ALA A 329 -21.50 13.44 -14.54
CA ALA A 329 -22.02 12.89 -15.80
C ALA A 329 -22.48 11.42 -15.64
N ASP A 330 -23.67 11.09 -16.15
CA ASP A 330 -24.24 9.73 -16.16
C ASP A 330 -23.30 8.72 -16.83
N GLY A 331 -23.41 7.42 -16.47
CA GLY A 331 -22.62 6.35 -17.06
C GLY A 331 -21.16 6.32 -16.59
N PHE A 332 -20.88 6.69 -15.36
CA PHE A 332 -19.53 6.69 -14.79
C PHE A 332 -18.89 5.29 -14.83
N THR A 333 -19.59 4.27 -14.34
CA THR A 333 -19.09 2.88 -14.29
C THR A 333 -18.83 2.30 -15.67
N ASP A 334 -19.68 2.65 -16.67
CA ASP A 334 -19.50 2.21 -18.07
C ASP A 334 -18.21 2.78 -18.65
N ARG A 335 -17.95 4.09 -18.43
CA ARG A 335 -16.71 4.72 -18.89
C ARG A 335 -15.49 4.20 -18.15
N MET A 336 -15.59 3.90 -16.85
CA MET A 336 -14.48 3.33 -16.08
C MET A 336 -14.14 1.92 -16.57
N SER A 337 -15.15 1.07 -16.82
CA SER A 337 -14.97 -0.26 -17.43
C SER A 337 -14.34 -0.14 -18.81
N THR A 338 -14.86 0.76 -19.66
CA THR A 338 -14.30 0.99 -21.00
C THR A 338 -12.82 1.36 -20.94
N LEU A 339 -12.43 2.23 -20.00
CA LEU A 339 -11.03 2.62 -19.83
C LEU A 339 -10.15 1.45 -19.35
N ASN A 340 -10.61 0.69 -18.35
CA ASN A 340 -9.90 -0.49 -17.86
C ASN A 340 -9.69 -1.52 -18.99
N ASP A 341 -10.74 -1.82 -19.76
CA ASP A 341 -10.70 -2.78 -20.84
C ASP A 341 -9.76 -2.33 -21.97
N GLN A 342 -9.84 -1.05 -22.37
CA GLN A 342 -8.93 -0.48 -23.37
C GLN A 342 -7.46 -0.61 -22.97
N MET A 343 -7.13 -0.47 -21.67
CA MET A 343 -5.75 -0.65 -21.20
C MET A 343 -5.34 -2.13 -21.18
N ARG A 344 -6.23 -3.03 -20.73
CA ARG A 344 -5.99 -4.46 -20.70
C ARG A 344 -5.86 -5.08 -22.10
N ASP A 345 -6.57 -4.53 -23.08
CA ASP A 345 -6.56 -4.98 -24.48
C ASP A 345 -5.31 -4.52 -25.27
N LEU A 346 -4.46 -3.67 -24.68
CA LEU A 346 -3.21 -3.29 -25.32
C LEU A 346 -2.29 -4.49 -25.47
N GLN A 347 -1.55 -4.54 -26.59
CA GLN A 347 -0.58 -5.59 -26.82
C GLN A 347 0.55 -5.52 -25.78
N PRO A 348 0.79 -6.58 -25.01
CA PRO A 348 1.89 -6.60 -24.04
C PRO A 348 3.25 -6.63 -24.76
N ILE A 349 4.28 -6.17 -24.09
CA ILE A 349 5.67 -6.25 -24.57
C ILE A 349 6.15 -7.71 -24.56
N GLU A 350 7.22 -8.00 -25.33
CA GLU A 350 7.83 -9.32 -25.37
C GLU A 350 8.20 -9.82 -23.97
N GLY A 351 7.75 -11.04 -23.65
CA GLY A 351 7.97 -11.70 -22.35
C GLY A 351 6.88 -11.45 -21.32
N GLU A 352 5.93 -10.55 -21.58
CA GLU A 352 4.71 -10.38 -20.76
C GLU A 352 3.50 -11.01 -21.47
N THR A 353 2.50 -11.45 -20.70
CA THR A 353 1.30 -12.13 -21.21
C THR A 353 0.10 -11.20 -21.30
N GLU A 354 0.12 -10.08 -20.61
CA GLU A 354 -1.02 -9.16 -20.48
C GLU A 354 -0.58 -7.80 -19.97
N VAL A 355 -1.42 -6.79 -20.21
CA VAL A 355 -1.32 -5.45 -19.60
C VAL A 355 -2.25 -5.42 -18.39
N LEU A 356 -1.77 -4.89 -17.28
CA LEU A 356 -2.50 -4.81 -16.01
C LEU A 356 -2.87 -3.38 -15.69
N VAL A 357 -4.10 -3.16 -15.21
CA VAL A 357 -4.51 -1.88 -14.61
C VAL A 357 -4.31 -1.89 -13.10
N PRO A 358 -4.24 -0.74 -12.44
CA PRO A 358 -4.14 -0.66 -10.98
C PRO A 358 -5.25 -1.45 -10.28
N GLY A 359 -4.85 -2.40 -9.42
CA GLY A 359 -5.74 -3.35 -8.73
C GLY A 359 -5.71 -4.77 -9.31
N ASP A 360 -5.27 -4.98 -10.56
CA ASP A 360 -5.18 -6.33 -11.15
C ASP A 360 -4.15 -7.23 -10.47
N PRO A 361 -2.94 -6.77 -10.12
CA PRO A 361 -1.98 -7.60 -9.39
C PRO A 361 -2.54 -8.14 -8.08
N GLU A 362 -3.25 -7.29 -7.33
CA GLU A 362 -3.88 -7.65 -6.07
C GLU A 362 -5.01 -8.66 -6.28
N ARG A 363 -5.87 -8.48 -7.28
CA ARG A 363 -6.93 -9.45 -7.64
C ARG A 363 -6.37 -10.82 -8.00
N LYS A 364 -5.27 -10.87 -8.73
CA LYS A 364 -4.57 -12.15 -9.04
C LYS A 364 -4.04 -12.84 -7.80
N HIS A 365 -3.45 -12.08 -6.88
CA HIS A 365 -2.98 -12.64 -5.62
C HIS A 365 -4.14 -13.15 -4.75
N MET A 366 -5.27 -12.43 -4.72
CA MET A 366 -6.50 -12.88 -4.04
C MET A 366 -7.02 -14.20 -4.63
N GLN A 367 -7.06 -14.32 -5.96
CA GLN A 367 -7.44 -15.57 -6.66
C GLN A 367 -6.49 -16.72 -6.31
N LEU A 368 -5.18 -16.46 -6.23
CA LEU A 368 -4.21 -17.46 -5.76
C LEU A 368 -4.53 -17.93 -4.34
N CYS A 369 -4.75 -16.99 -3.41
CA CYS A 369 -5.10 -17.33 -2.03
C CYS A 369 -6.38 -18.16 -1.94
N ASP A 370 -7.38 -17.84 -2.76
CA ASP A 370 -8.66 -18.57 -2.78
C ASP A 370 -8.51 -19.97 -3.39
N SER A 371 -7.71 -20.12 -4.46
CA SER A 371 -7.45 -21.44 -5.08
C SER A 371 -6.64 -22.36 -4.18
N GLU A 372 -5.70 -21.82 -3.39
CA GLU A 372 -4.86 -22.59 -2.47
C GLU A 372 -5.49 -22.75 -1.06
N GLY A 373 -6.66 -22.15 -0.83
CA GLY A 373 -7.40 -22.24 0.42
C GLY A 373 -6.82 -21.45 1.59
N GLY A 374 -5.95 -20.47 1.34
CA GLY A 374 -5.32 -19.66 2.38
C GLY A 374 -4.29 -18.67 1.86
N ILE A 375 -3.80 -17.82 2.74
CA ILE A 375 -2.73 -16.86 2.47
C ILE A 375 -1.36 -17.57 2.58
N PRO A 376 -0.46 -17.45 1.59
CA PRO A 376 0.85 -18.07 1.61
C PRO A 376 1.83 -17.29 2.51
N TYR A 377 2.32 -17.88 3.58
CA TYR A 377 3.35 -17.28 4.43
C TYR A 377 4.67 -18.03 4.33
N HIS A 378 5.76 -17.29 4.38
CA HIS A 378 7.08 -17.88 4.53
C HIS A 378 7.18 -18.59 5.89
N PRO A 379 7.81 -19.80 6.01
CA PRO A 379 7.90 -20.54 7.28
C PRO A 379 8.49 -19.73 8.45
N ASN A 380 9.42 -18.82 8.17
CA ASN A 380 9.97 -17.93 9.21
C ASN A 380 8.91 -16.94 9.76
N GLN A 381 7.90 -16.55 8.96
CA GLN A 381 6.81 -15.74 9.45
C GLN A 381 5.90 -16.51 10.39
N ILE A 382 5.65 -17.79 10.10
CA ILE A 382 4.90 -18.70 10.99
C ILE A 382 5.65 -18.89 12.30
N LYS A 383 6.95 -19.20 12.22
CA LYS A 383 7.78 -19.33 13.41
C LYS A 383 7.72 -18.06 14.28
N TYR A 384 7.87 -16.90 13.65
CA TYR A 384 7.78 -15.61 14.37
C TYR A 384 6.40 -15.40 15.01
N ALA A 385 5.31 -15.78 14.33
CA ALA A 385 3.96 -15.72 14.88
C ALA A 385 3.80 -16.66 16.11
N THR A 386 4.37 -17.86 16.08
CA THR A 386 4.41 -18.78 17.23
C THR A 386 5.17 -18.16 18.41
N GLU A 387 6.36 -17.62 18.19
CA GLU A 387 7.15 -16.94 19.23
C GLU A 387 6.37 -15.75 19.84
N LEU A 388 5.67 -14.99 19.01
CA LEU A 388 4.83 -13.87 19.44
C LEU A 388 3.65 -14.38 20.30
N ALA A 389 2.96 -15.44 19.88
CA ALA A 389 1.85 -16.04 20.63
C ALA A 389 2.30 -16.49 22.03
N GLN A 390 3.44 -17.20 22.12
CA GLN A 390 4.02 -17.64 23.38
C GLN A 390 4.36 -16.46 24.30
N SER A 391 4.93 -15.38 23.74
CA SER A 391 5.27 -14.17 24.52
C SER A 391 4.05 -13.46 25.11
N LEU A 392 2.86 -13.67 24.51
CA LEU A 392 1.58 -13.11 24.92
C LEU A 392 0.69 -14.08 25.68
N SER A 393 1.12 -15.36 25.82
CA SER A 393 0.33 -16.45 26.41
C SER A 393 -1.04 -16.63 25.71
N VAL A 394 -1.05 -16.54 24.38
CA VAL A 394 -2.24 -16.79 23.55
C VAL A 394 -2.05 -18.04 22.70
N GLU A 395 -3.15 -18.57 22.16
CA GLU A 395 -3.13 -19.74 21.27
C GLU A 395 -2.33 -19.43 19.99
N ASP A 396 -1.50 -20.39 19.56
CA ASP A 396 -0.69 -20.29 18.35
C ASP A 396 -1.53 -20.09 17.08
N LEU A 397 -0.89 -19.54 16.03
CA LEU A 397 -1.47 -19.47 14.70
C LEU A 397 -1.58 -20.90 14.14
N LYS A 398 -2.80 -21.35 13.84
CA LYS A 398 -3.06 -22.69 13.27
C LYS A 398 -2.75 -22.67 11.78
N THR A 399 -1.89 -23.58 11.36
CA THR A 399 -1.62 -23.84 9.94
C THR A 399 -2.49 -25.00 9.45
N ASN A 400 -2.77 -25.01 8.14
CA ASN A 400 -3.53 -26.11 7.50
C ASN A 400 -2.74 -27.42 7.52
#